data_5309fd0a5d1c1ec013607786e38f22a9
#
_entry.id   5309fd0a5d1c1ec013607786e38f22a9
#
_cell.length_a   1.000
_cell.length_b   1.000
_cell.length_c   1.000
_cell.angle_alpha   90.00
_cell.angle_beta   90.00
_cell.angle_gamma   90.00
#
_symmetry.space_group_name_H-M   'P 1'
#
loop_
_entity.id
_entity.type
_entity.pdbx_description
1 polymer ?
#
loop_
_entity_poly.entity_id
_entity_poly.type
_entity_poly.pdbx_seq_one_letter_code
_entity_poly.pdbx_strand_id
1 'polypeptide(L)'
;MKDLFNAILRLLVKVALHGYFKKIIVEGRENLPENRPVILVANHQNALIDPLLLATHTRLNPWFLTRAAVFTNPFVCKLLHLIRMLPVYRLRDGFSTIQQNQQTFDSTYEVLRKNGTVVIFAEGSHSRVRNLRPLSKGFTRMAFGLKEKYPELEPVILPVGIGFSAHMRSGSTVRITFGKTIPVDMPSSQSGKLTKSVEKALKAIIVDIPDQDYEATITRLIEHEVDLTSKRDVETFLETGAVPNPVGVVNGLGNKLMKIFNFPLFALWLWKKPSVKDEVFSSTWKFLIGFTLAIPYYFFLLWLAMDTALGSWGLTFLLLAWITLWRNKNPQE
;
A
#
# COMPACT_ATOMS: atom_id res chain seq x y z
N MET A 1 -1.18 6.08 25.67
CA MET A 1 -0.53 7.10 24.81
C MET A 1 -0.13 6.57 23.43
N LYS A 2 0.59 5.42 23.33
CA LYS A 2 1.02 4.87 22.02
C LYS A 2 -0.14 4.57 21.07
N ASP A 3 -1.21 3.97 21.57
CA ASP A 3 -2.36 3.62 20.73
C ASP A 3 -3.15 4.84 20.25
N LEU A 4 -3.29 5.87 21.09
CA LEU A 4 -3.91 7.13 20.70
C LEU A 4 -3.08 7.84 19.61
N PHE A 5 -1.74 7.88 19.78
CA PHE A 5 -0.83 8.43 18.76
C PHE A 5 -1.00 7.70 17.41
N ASN A 6 -1.00 6.35 17.43
CA ASN A 6 -1.20 5.57 16.23
C ASN A 6 -2.58 5.80 15.60
N ALA A 7 -3.63 5.93 16.39
CA ALA A 7 -4.98 6.20 15.89
C ALA A 7 -5.04 7.57 15.19
N ILE A 8 -4.46 8.61 15.78
CA ILE A 8 -4.39 9.95 15.19
C ILE A 8 -3.55 9.93 13.91
N LEU A 9 -2.35 9.32 13.95
CA LEU A 9 -1.50 9.23 12.78
C LEU A 9 -2.19 8.49 11.62
N ARG A 10 -2.86 7.38 11.91
CA ARG A 10 -3.64 6.63 10.91
C ARG A 10 -4.77 7.45 10.31
N LEU A 11 -5.46 8.24 11.12
CA LEU A 11 -6.50 9.14 10.63
C LEU A 11 -5.92 10.21 9.69
N LEU A 12 -4.82 10.86 10.08
CA LEU A 12 -4.13 11.86 9.25
C LEU A 12 -3.64 11.26 7.93
N VAL A 13 -2.99 10.09 7.99
CA VAL A 13 -2.53 9.36 6.81
C VAL A 13 -3.71 8.95 5.92
N LYS A 14 -4.82 8.50 6.51
CA LYS A 14 -6.03 8.13 5.76
C LYS A 14 -6.60 9.33 5.01
N VAL A 15 -6.73 10.48 5.66
CA VAL A 15 -7.19 11.73 5.01
C VAL A 15 -6.24 12.12 3.87
N ALA A 16 -4.93 12.07 4.10
CA ALA A 16 -3.94 12.37 3.08
C ALA A 16 -4.00 11.41 1.88
N LEU A 17 -4.23 10.11 2.11
CA LEU A 17 -4.42 9.12 1.03
C LEU A 17 -5.67 9.41 0.20
N HIS A 18 -6.77 9.84 0.82
CA HIS A 18 -7.98 10.26 0.10
C HIS A 18 -7.76 11.58 -0.67
N GLY A 19 -6.84 12.44 -0.25
CA GLY A 19 -6.38 13.59 -1.03
C GLY A 19 -5.44 13.20 -2.18
N TYR A 20 -4.65 12.14 -1.98
CA TYR A 20 -3.69 11.65 -2.97
C TYR A 20 -4.35 10.82 -4.09
N PHE A 21 -5.28 9.92 -3.73
CA PHE A 21 -6.01 9.06 -4.68
C PHE A 21 -7.38 9.65 -5.04
N LYS A 22 -7.78 9.47 -6.30
CA LYS A 22 -9.15 9.79 -6.76
C LYS A 22 -10.19 8.95 -6.04
N LYS A 23 -9.91 7.65 -5.91
CA LYS A 23 -10.82 6.67 -5.32
C LYS A 23 -10.02 5.56 -4.65
N ILE A 24 -10.43 5.20 -3.45
CA ILE A 24 -9.93 4.03 -2.73
C ILE A 24 -11.11 3.07 -2.60
N ILE A 25 -11.05 1.97 -3.33
CA ILE A 25 -12.08 0.92 -3.34
C ILE A 25 -11.62 -0.16 -2.37
N VAL A 26 -12.50 -0.60 -1.48
CA VAL A 26 -12.19 -1.66 -0.51
C VAL A 26 -13.27 -2.71 -0.57
N GLU A 27 -12.88 -3.93 -0.94
CA GLU A 27 -13.75 -5.08 -1.14
C GLU A 27 -13.38 -6.22 -0.19
N GLY A 28 -14.32 -7.12 0.08
CA GLY A 28 -14.08 -8.30 0.91
C GLY A 28 -13.92 -8.00 2.41
N ARG A 29 -14.45 -6.89 2.90
CA ARG A 29 -14.34 -6.52 4.33
C ARG A 29 -15.00 -7.53 5.26
N GLU A 30 -15.97 -8.26 4.78
CA GLU A 30 -16.64 -9.38 5.45
C GLU A 30 -15.71 -10.56 5.74
N ASN A 31 -14.58 -10.66 5.02
CA ASN A 31 -13.55 -11.68 5.22
C ASN A 31 -12.55 -11.33 6.33
N LEU A 32 -12.63 -10.12 6.92
CA LEU A 32 -11.74 -9.71 8.00
C LEU A 32 -12.04 -10.53 9.26
N PRO A 33 -11.07 -11.34 9.74
CA PRO A 33 -11.29 -12.17 10.91
C PRO A 33 -11.34 -11.34 12.19
N GLU A 34 -12.12 -11.82 13.17
CA GLU A 34 -12.22 -11.22 14.49
C GLU A 34 -11.62 -12.16 15.55
N ASN A 35 -10.97 -11.56 16.56
CA ASN A 35 -10.49 -12.25 17.77
C ASN A 35 -9.62 -13.48 17.52
N ARG A 36 -8.74 -13.44 16.52
CA ARG A 36 -7.75 -14.49 16.24
C ARG A 36 -6.45 -13.95 15.67
N PRO A 37 -5.34 -14.70 15.77
CA PRO A 37 -4.07 -14.32 15.15
C PRO A 37 -4.18 -14.24 13.63
N VAL A 38 -3.74 -13.14 13.03
CA VAL A 38 -3.84 -12.93 11.57
C VAL A 38 -2.45 -12.67 10.97
N ILE A 39 -2.06 -13.48 9.99
CA ILE A 39 -0.94 -13.19 9.11
C ILE A 39 -1.53 -12.70 7.79
N LEU A 40 -1.45 -11.39 7.56
CA LEU A 40 -1.91 -10.77 6.33
C LEU A 40 -0.79 -10.85 5.29
N VAL A 41 -1.07 -11.51 4.17
CA VAL A 41 -0.13 -11.67 3.06
C VAL A 41 -0.65 -10.87 1.87
N ALA A 42 0.14 -9.89 1.41
CA ALA A 42 -0.24 -9.02 0.30
C ALA A 42 0.80 -9.04 -0.82
N ASN A 43 0.36 -8.74 -2.07
CA ASN A 43 1.26 -8.35 -3.15
C ASN A 43 1.88 -6.98 -2.88
N HIS A 44 3.00 -6.65 -3.55
CA HIS A 44 3.76 -5.43 -3.26
C HIS A 44 4.14 -4.67 -4.52
N GLN A 45 3.36 -3.64 -4.86
CA GLN A 45 3.53 -2.86 -6.09
C GLN A 45 4.03 -1.44 -5.87
N ASN A 46 3.84 -0.85 -4.68
CA ASN A 46 4.07 0.58 -4.47
C ASN A 46 4.71 0.91 -3.11
N ALA A 47 5.94 0.45 -2.92
CA ALA A 47 6.82 0.77 -1.78
C ALA A 47 6.09 1.14 -0.47
N LEU A 48 6.16 2.42 -0.02
CA LEU A 48 5.53 2.88 1.22
C LEU A 48 3.99 2.99 1.11
N ILE A 49 3.45 3.18 -0.07
CA ILE A 49 2.00 3.39 -0.25
C ILE A 49 1.20 2.14 0.14
N ASP A 50 1.67 0.94 -0.23
CA ASP A 50 0.98 -0.31 0.09
C ASP A 50 0.78 -0.51 1.60
N PRO A 51 1.82 -0.43 2.46
CA PRO A 51 1.62 -0.53 3.89
C PRO A 51 0.74 0.58 4.46
N LEU A 52 0.81 1.81 3.95
CA LEU A 52 -0.05 2.91 4.41
C LEU A 52 -1.53 2.65 4.09
N LEU A 53 -1.84 2.11 2.91
CA LEU A 53 -3.19 1.70 2.53
C LEU A 53 -3.72 0.60 3.46
N LEU A 54 -2.93 -0.43 3.73
CA LEU A 54 -3.31 -1.49 4.65
C LEU A 54 -3.46 -0.99 6.09
N ALA A 55 -2.56 -0.13 6.57
CA ALA A 55 -2.63 0.43 7.92
C ALA A 55 -3.92 1.24 8.15
N THR A 56 -4.44 1.90 7.12
CA THR A 56 -5.55 2.85 7.23
C THR A 56 -6.91 2.30 6.79
N HIS A 57 -6.95 1.23 6.00
CA HIS A 57 -8.19 0.70 5.41
C HIS A 57 -8.59 -0.68 5.95
N THR A 58 -7.78 -1.28 6.83
CA THR A 58 -8.18 -2.45 7.62
C THR A 58 -8.55 -2.05 9.05
N ARG A 59 -9.43 -2.84 9.71
CA ARG A 59 -9.78 -2.67 11.12
C ARG A 59 -8.80 -3.41 12.06
N LEU A 60 -7.86 -4.18 11.51
CA LEU A 60 -7.04 -5.15 12.25
C LEU A 60 -5.83 -4.54 13.00
N ASN A 61 -5.57 -3.24 12.87
CA ASN A 61 -4.44 -2.58 13.56
C ASN A 61 -3.08 -3.27 13.36
N PRO A 62 -2.62 -3.55 12.12
CA PRO A 62 -1.53 -4.47 11.87
C PRO A 62 -0.15 -3.93 12.27
N TRP A 63 0.76 -4.86 12.55
CA TRP A 63 2.20 -4.65 12.57
C TRP A 63 2.79 -5.01 11.21
N PHE A 64 3.80 -4.29 10.77
CA PHE A 64 4.42 -4.46 9.45
C PHE A 64 5.82 -5.01 9.55
N LEU A 65 6.10 -6.09 8.85
CA LEU A 65 7.46 -6.58 8.67
C LEU A 65 8.17 -5.71 7.63
N THR A 66 9.21 -5.02 8.07
CA THR A 66 9.97 -4.06 7.28
C THR A 66 11.44 -4.47 7.24
N ARG A 67 12.10 -4.28 6.10
CA ARG A 67 13.51 -4.64 5.92
C ARG A 67 14.38 -4.07 7.06
N ALA A 68 15.20 -4.91 7.69
CA ALA A 68 16.04 -4.55 8.83
C ALA A 68 17.01 -3.40 8.53
N ALA A 69 17.44 -3.24 7.27
CA ALA A 69 18.31 -2.13 6.86
C ALA A 69 17.70 -0.72 7.07
N VAL A 70 16.40 -0.62 7.33
CA VAL A 70 15.74 0.66 7.66
C VAL A 70 15.94 1.04 9.13
N PHE A 71 16.25 0.06 10.00
CA PHE A 71 16.46 0.24 11.43
C PHE A 71 17.92 0.62 11.72
N THR A 72 18.31 1.84 11.33
CA THR A 72 19.73 2.28 11.27
C THR A 72 20.35 2.65 12.62
N ASN A 73 19.54 3.13 13.57
CA ASN A 73 20.00 3.56 14.88
C ASN A 73 18.88 3.45 15.93
N PRO A 74 19.19 3.54 17.24
CA PRO A 74 18.21 3.36 18.32
C PRO A 74 17.01 4.32 18.26
N PHE A 75 17.20 5.56 17.81
CA PHE A 75 16.11 6.54 17.68
C PHE A 75 15.14 6.12 16.57
N VAL A 76 15.67 5.77 15.39
CA VAL A 76 14.87 5.26 14.26
C VAL A 76 14.17 3.97 14.66
N CYS A 77 14.83 3.04 15.36
CA CYS A 77 14.21 1.83 15.88
C CYS A 77 13.00 2.13 16.76
N LYS A 78 13.13 3.06 17.72
CA LYS A 78 12.03 3.46 18.60
C LYS A 78 10.87 4.08 17.82
N LEU A 79 11.16 4.92 16.82
CA LEU A 79 10.15 5.56 15.97
C LEU A 79 9.41 4.52 15.13
N LEU A 80 10.14 3.62 14.46
CA LEU A 80 9.55 2.56 13.64
C LEU A 80 8.71 1.61 14.49
N HIS A 81 9.17 1.26 15.68
CA HIS A 81 8.40 0.44 16.60
C HIS A 81 7.16 1.16 17.14
N LEU A 82 7.23 2.49 17.34
CA LEU A 82 6.09 3.31 17.71
C LEU A 82 4.98 3.24 16.64
N ILE A 83 5.33 3.19 15.37
CA ILE A 83 4.39 3.07 14.23
C ILE A 83 4.16 1.61 13.81
N ARG A 84 4.41 0.66 14.70
CA ARG A 84 4.13 -0.77 14.55
C ARG A 84 4.91 -1.45 13.41
N MET A 85 6.19 -1.14 13.26
CA MET A 85 7.10 -1.84 12.37
C MET A 85 8.03 -2.77 13.14
N LEU A 86 8.25 -3.98 12.60
CA LEU A 86 9.20 -4.98 13.08
C LEU A 86 10.27 -5.23 12.00
N PRO A 87 11.55 -5.36 12.37
CA PRO A 87 12.59 -5.66 11.40
C PRO A 87 12.46 -7.09 10.87
N VAL A 88 12.71 -7.31 9.58
CA VAL A 88 12.87 -8.63 8.97
C VAL A 88 14.18 -8.69 8.20
N TYR A 89 14.93 -9.77 8.41
CA TYR A 89 16.24 -10.02 7.78
C TYR A 89 16.05 -10.99 6.61
N ARG A 90 16.56 -10.65 5.45
CA ARG A 90 16.49 -11.51 4.25
C ARG A 90 17.67 -12.47 4.22
N LEU A 91 17.45 -13.71 3.83
CA LEU A 91 18.54 -14.73 3.72
C LEU A 91 19.67 -14.26 2.80
N ARG A 92 19.36 -13.48 1.76
CA ARG A 92 20.36 -12.91 0.85
C ARG A 92 21.23 -11.79 1.47
N ASP A 93 20.86 -11.29 2.65
CA ASP A 93 21.62 -10.25 3.36
C ASP A 93 22.72 -10.85 4.27
N GLY A 94 22.92 -12.20 4.28
CA GLY A 94 24.03 -12.93 4.96
C GLY A 94 23.57 -14.02 5.94
N PHE A 95 24.46 -14.93 6.28
CA PHE A 95 24.16 -16.09 7.17
C PHE A 95 23.94 -15.71 8.65
N SER A 96 24.47 -14.59 9.13
CA SER A 96 24.21 -14.06 10.48
C SER A 96 22.73 -13.69 10.71
N THR A 97 21.93 -13.65 9.65
CA THR A 97 20.51 -13.27 9.67
C THR A 97 19.60 -14.33 10.31
N ILE A 98 20.06 -15.56 10.52
CA ILE A 98 19.22 -16.66 11.07
C ILE A 98 18.85 -16.37 12.53
N GLN A 99 19.83 -16.04 13.38
CA GLN A 99 19.57 -15.68 14.80
C GLN A 99 18.74 -14.41 14.93
N GLN A 100 19.01 -13.41 14.07
CA GLN A 100 18.27 -12.14 14.05
C GLN A 100 16.81 -12.35 13.60
N ASN A 101 16.56 -13.27 12.67
CA ASN A 101 15.21 -13.65 12.28
C ASN A 101 14.45 -14.37 13.40
N GLN A 102 15.14 -15.10 14.28
CA GLN A 102 14.49 -15.72 15.44
C GLN A 102 13.90 -14.67 16.38
N GLN A 103 14.64 -13.58 16.67
CA GLN A 103 14.12 -12.45 17.45
C GLN A 103 12.92 -11.77 16.78
N THR A 104 12.95 -11.68 15.44
CA THR A 104 11.81 -11.16 14.67
C THR A 104 10.59 -12.07 14.82
N PHE A 105 10.77 -13.38 14.71
CA PHE A 105 9.67 -14.34 14.91
C PHE A 105 9.12 -14.27 16.33
N ASP A 106 9.96 -14.21 17.35
CA ASP A 106 9.51 -14.07 18.74
C ASP A 106 8.71 -12.79 18.95
N SER A 107 9.17 -11.66 18.42
CA SER A 107 8.41 -10.39 18.45
C SER A 107 7.07 -10.50 17.71
N THR A 108 7.05 -11.23 16.60
CA THR A 108 5.84 -11.49 15.82
C THR A 108 4.86 -12.38 16.59
N TYR A 109 5.37 -13.42 17.26
CA TYR A 109 4.54 -14.30 18.10
C TYR A 109 3.91 -13.53 19.25
N GLU A 110 4.62 -12.57 19.86
CA GLU A 110 4.05 -11.71 20.90
C GLU A 110 2.88 -10.84 20.42
N VAL A 111 2.90 -10.43 19.16
CA VAL A 111 1.76 -9.74 18.53
C VAL A 111 0.62 -10.71 18.28
N LEU A 112 0.91 -11.85 17.65
CA LEU A 112 -0.10 -12.82 17.22
C LEU A 112 -0.80 -13.50 18.40
N ARG A 113 -0.07 -13.86 19.50
CA ARG A 113 -0.68 -14.48 20.68
C ARG A 113 -1.72 -13.60 21.40
N LYS A 114 -1.71 -12.30 21.10
CA LYS A 114 -2.72 -11.33 21.58
C LYS A 114 -3.85 -11.11 20.56
N ASN A 115 -4.06 -12.07 19.67
CA ASN A 115 -4.98 -11.96 18.53
C ASN A 115 -4.67 -10.76 17.63
N GLY A 116 -3.41 -10.36 17.57
CA GLY A 116 -2.95 -9.27 16.71
C GLY A 116 -2.77 -9.69 15.25
N THR A 117 -2.46 -8.71 14.43
CA THR A 117 -2.23 -8.89 12.98
C THR A 117 -0.82 -8.49 12.60
N VAL A 118 -0.17 -9.30 11.77
CA VAL A 118 1.12 -9.00 11.17
C VAL A 118 0.98 -9.02 9.65
N VAL A 119 1.51 -7.99 8.99
CA VAL A 119 1.54 -7.87 7.52
C VAL A 119 2.90 -8.28 7.00
N ILE A 120 2.90 -9.13 5.99
CA ILE A 120 4.08 -9.50 5.22
C ILE A 120 3.81 -9.36 3.73
N PHE A 121 4.73 -8.70 3.03
CA PHE A 121 4.80 -8.69 1.58
C PHE A 121 5.70 -9.86 1.15
N ALA A 122 5.07 -11.02 0.94
CA ALA A 122 5.78 -12.28 0.79
C ALA A 122 6.62 -12.39 -0.51
N GLU A 123 6.41 -11.51 -1.47
CA GLU A 123 7.24 -11.36 -2.68
C GLU A 123 8.67 -10.88 -2.37
N GLY A 124 8.91 -10.32 -1.19
CA GLY A 124 10.24 -9.93 -0.71
C GLY A 124 10.85 -8.67 -1.33
N SER A 125 10.23 -8.08 -2.34
CA SER A 125 10.53 -6.76 -2.93
C SER A 125 9.27 -6.19 -3.57
N HIS A 126 9.31 -4.94 -4.01
CA HIS A 126 8.22 -4.32 -4.76
C HIS A 126 8.46 -4.41 -6.27
N SER A 127 7.38 -4.37 -7.07
CA SER A 127 7.43 -4.31 -8.54
C SER A 127 6.15 -3.69 -9.07
N ARG A 128 6.26 -2.86 -10.13
CA ARG A 128 5.09 -2.26 -10.80
C ARG A 128 4.39 -3.22 -11.76
N VAL A 129 5.03 -4.32 -12.10
CA VAL A 129 4.45 -5.32 -12.98
C VAL A 129 3.22 -5.94 -12.31
N ARG A 130 2.13 -6.02 -13.07
CA ARG A 130 0.84 -6.53 -12.60
C ARG A 130 0.80 -8.06 -12.73
N ASN A 131 1.72 -8.71 -12.05
CA ASN A 131 1.73 -10.15 -11.88
C ASN A 131 2.13 -10.51 -10.44
N LEU A 132 1.76 -11.69 -10.00
CA LEU A 132 2.18 -12.21 -8.71
C LEU A 132 3.55 -12.88 -8.84
N ARG A 133 4.53 -12.34 -8.16
CA ARG A 133 5.86 -12.95 -8.09
C ARG A 133 5.90 -14.12 -7.08
N PRO A 134 6.87 -15.03 -7.20
CA PRO A 134 7.00 -16.17 -6.28
C PRO A 134 7.02 -15.73 -4.82
N LEU A 135 6.23 -16.40 -3.98
CA LEU A 135 6.12 -16.08 -2.57
C LEU A 135 7.24 -16.74 -1.76
N SER A 136 7.87 -15.96 -0.89
CA SER A 136 8.83 -16.48 0.10
C SER A 136 8.09 -17.23 1.21
N LYS A 137 8.74 -18.28 1.77
CA LYS A 137 8.16 -19.11 2.83
C LYS A 137 8.23 -18.49 4.24
N GLY A 138 8.56 -17.20 4.37
CA GLY A 138 8.66 -16.53 5.68
C GLY A 138 7.35 -16.57 6.48
N PHE A 139 6.24 -16.30 5.81
CA PHE A 139 4.91 -16.30 6.44
C PHE A 139 4.46 -17.71 6.90
N THR A 140 4.80 -18.77 6.15
CA THR A 140 4.47 -20.14 6.55
C THR A 140 5.30 -20.58 7.75
N ARG A 141 6.58 -20.23 7.80
CA ARG A 141 7.44 -20.49 8.98
C ARG A 141 6.89 -19.80 10.21
N MET A 142 6.44 -18.57 10.07
CA MET A 142 5.83 -17.79 11.14
C MET A 142 4.51 -18.44 11.62
N ALA A 143 3.66 -18.86 10.69
CA ALA A 143 2.39 -19.50 11.00
C ALA A 143 2.57 -20.82 11.75
N PHE A 144 3.44 -21.69 11.26
CA PHE A 144 3.71 -22.98 11.89
C PHE A 144 4.46 -22.85 13.21
N GLY A 145 5.47 -21.97 13.29
CA GLY A 145 6.20 -21.74 14.53
C GLY A 145 5.32 -21.12 15.64
N LEU A 146 4.35 -20.28 15.27
CA LEU A 146 3.36 -19.82 16.23
C LEU A 146 2.53 -20.98 16.78
N LYS A 147 2.04 -21.87 15.91
CA LYS A 147 1.21 -23.00 16.29
C LYS A 147 1.99 -24.06 17.10
N GLU A 148 3.26 -24.24 16.81
CA GLU A 148 4.16 -25.11 17.59
C GLU A 148 4.39 -24.56 19.00
N LYS A 149 4.59 -23.23 19.13
CA LYS A 149 4.86 -22.57 20.41
C LYS A 149 3.59 -22.36 21.24
N TYR A 150 2.43 -22.19 20.58
CA TYR A 150 1.12 -21.94 21.19
C TYR A 150 0.04 -22.77 20.47
N PRO A 151 -0.06 -24.10 20.80
CA PRO A 151 -0.96 -25.04 20.10
C PRO A 151 -2.44 -24.69 20.19
N GLU A 152 -2.82 -23.94 21.24
CA GLU A 152 -4.21 -23.46 21.46
C GLU A 152 -4.65 -22.36 20.51
N LEU A 153 -3.72 -21.69 19.83
CA LEU A 153 -4.04 -20.62 18.90
C LEU A 153 -4.43 -21.16 17.52
N GLU A 154 -5.40 -20.52 16.92
CA GLU A 154 -5.87 -20.83 15.58
C GLU A 154 -5.50 -19.69 14.59
N PRO A 155 -4.24 -19.58 14.18
CA PRO A 155 -3.83 -18.55 13.23
C PRO A 155 -4.47 -18.76 11.86
N VAL A 156 -4.80 -17.64 11.22
CA VAL A 156 -5.27 -17.63 9.84
C VAL A 156 -4.36 -16.76 8.97
N ILE A 157 -4.25 -17.13 7.70
CA ILE A 157 -3.63 -16.30 6.69
C ILE A 157 -4.75 -15.56 5.95
N LEU A 158 -4.62 -14.23 5.86
CA LEU A 158 -5.53 -13.36 5.11
C LEU A 158 -4.81 -12.87 3.84
N PRO A 159 -5.14 -13.41 2.66
CA PRO A 159 -4.63 -12.88 1.40
C PRO A 159 -5.24 -11.51 1.11
N VAL A 160 -4.42 -10.55 0.69
CA VAL A 160 -4.91 -9.20 0.32
C VAL A 160 -4.29 -8.75 -0.99
N GLY A 161 -5.15 -8.38 -1.93
CA GLY A 161 -4.76 -7.81 -3.21
C GLY A 161 -4.76 -6.29 -3.17
N ILE A 162 -3.73 -5.65 -3.72
CA ILE A 162 -3.65 -4.21 -3.93
C ILE A 162 -3.42 -3.98 -5.42
N GLY A 163 -4.33 -3.25 -6.06
CA GLY A 163 -4.25 -2.90 -7.48
C GLY A 163 -4.35 -1.38 -7.68
N PHE A 164 -3.57 -0.84 -8.61
CA PHE A 164 -3.53 0.58 -8.94
C PHE A 164 -3.93 0.81 -10.40
N SER A 165 -4.74 1.83 -10.70
CA SER A 165 -4.93 2.25 -12.09
C SER A 165 -3.66 2.87 -12.67
N ALA A 166 -2.89 3.59 -11.85
CA ALA A 166 -1.57 4.10 -12.17
C ALA A 166 -0.68 4.12 -10.92
N HIS A 167 0.48 3.47 -10.98
CA HIS A 167 1.36 3.33 -9.81
C HIS A 167 2.03 4.63 -9.40
N MET A 168 2.36 5.49 -10.36
CA MET A 168 3.18 6.68 -10.13
C MET A 168 2.40 7.99 -10.16
N ARG A 169 1.10 7.97 -10.40
CA ARG A 169 0.29 9.19 -10.53
C ARG A 169 -0.58 9.46 -9.31
N SER A 170 -0.51 10.67 -8.77
CA SER A 170 -1.54 11.16 -7.87
C SER A 170 -2.87 11.30 -8.61
N GLY A 171 -3.99 11.16 -7.92
CA GLY A 171 -5.32 11.18 -8.53
C GLY A 171 -5.70 9.86 -9.22
N SER A 172 -4.91 8.80 -9.11
CA SER A 172 -5.23 7.45 -9.57
C SER A 172 -6.25 6.77 -8.65
N THR A 173 -6.81 5.65 -9.12
CA THR A 173 -7.67 4.77 -8.32
C THR A 173 -6.82 3.65 -7.74
N VAL A 174 -7.13 3.25 -6.51
CA VAL A 174 -6.56 2.05 -5.88
C VAL A 174 -7.69 1.16 -5.39
N ARG A 175 -7.52 -0.16 -5.56
CA ARG A 175 -8.42 -1.19 -5.06
C ARG A 175 -7.68 -2.08 -4.07
N ILE A 176 -8.29 -2.31 -2.92
CA ILE A 176 -7.82 -3.23 -1.87
C ILE A 176 -8.88 -4.33 -1.76
N THR A 177 -8.50 -5.57 -2.01
CA THR A 177 -9.41 -6.71 -1.94
C THR A 177 -8.96 -7.69 -0.88
N PHE A 178 -9.77 -7.90 0.15
CA PHE A 178 -9.53 -8.90 1.19
C PHE A 178 -10.09 -10.24 0.72
N GLY A 179 -9.22 -11.23 0.52
CA GLY A 179 -9.59 -12.59 0.17
C GLY A 179 -10.16 -13.38 1.35
N LYS A 180 -10.65 -14.59 1.09
CA LYS A 180 -11.09 -15.51 2.15
C LYS A 180 -9.89 -15.94 3.00
N THR A 181 -10.08 -16.04 4.31
CA THR A 181 -9.06 -16.53 5.23
C THR A 181 -8.72 -18.00 4.96
N ILE A 182 -7.45 -18.34 5.11
CA ILE A 182 -6.92 -19.70 4.97
C ILE A 182 -6.47 -20.14 6.38
N PRO A 183 -7.10 -21.18 6.96
CA PRO A 183 -6.69 -21.70 8.26
C PRO A 183 -5.32 -22.38 8.16
N VAL A 184 -4.56 -22.34 9.26
CA VAL A 184 -3.28 -23.04 9.39
C VAL A 184 -3.52 -24.34 10.17
N ASP A 185 -4.17 -25.32 9.53
CA ASP A 185 -4.59 -26.58 10.12
C ASP A 185 -3.76 -27.80 9.66
N MET A 186 -2.86 -27.58 8.74
CA MET A 186 -1.97 -28.61 8.19
C MET A 186 -0.61 -28.66 8.94
N PRO A 187 0.11 -29.80 8.86
CA PRO A 187 1.45 -29.93 9.49
C PRO A 187 2.50 -29.07 8.74
N SER A 188 3.56 -28.69 9.46
CA SER A 188 4.65 -27.83 8.94
C SER A 188 5.39 -28.45 7.73
N SER A 189 5.41 -29.78 7.61
CA SER A 189 5.92 -30.51 6.44
C SER A 189 5.20 -30.12 5.14
N GLN A 190 3.97 -29.59 5.23
CA GLN A 190 3.17 -29.14 4.08
C GLN A 190 3.27 -27.63 3.81
N SER A 191 4.34 -26.96 4.27
CA SER A 191 4.54 -25.51 4.05
C SER A 191 4.46 -25.08 2.58
N GLY A 192 4.91 -25.94 1.66
CA GLY A 192 4.77 -25.70 0.22
C GLY A 192 3.32 -25.73 -0.26
N LYS A 193 2.47 -26.56 0.33
CA LYS A 193 1.03 -26.65 0.02
C LYS A 193 0.31 -25.37 0.50
N LEU A 194 0.63 -24.91 1.72
CA LEU A 194 0.10 -23.66 2.26
C LEU A 194 0.52 -22.47 1.39
N THR A 195 1.80 -22.42 0.97
CA THR A 195 2.29 -21.38 0.06
C THR A 195 1.50 -21.33 -1.25
N LYS A 196 1.28 -22.49 -1.89
CA LYS A 196 0.48 -22.59 -3.12
C LYS A 196 -0.99 -22.19 -2.92
N SER A 197 -1.59 -22.53 -1.76
CA SER A 197 -2.94 -22.10 -1.44
C SER A 197 -3.06 -20.58 -1.33
N VAL A 198 -2.09 -19.94 -0.69
CA VAL A 198 -2.03 -18.47 -0.58
C VAL A 198 -1.78 -17.82 -1.93
N GLU A 199 -0.86 -18.37 -2.74
CA GLU A 199 -0.59 -17.92 -4.11
C GLU A 199 -1.87 -17.96 -4.97
N LYS A 200 -2.58 -19.09 -4.95
CA LYS A 200 -3.87 -19.24 -5.66
C LYS A 200 -4.91 -18.21 -5.19
N ALA A 201 -5.00 -17.99 -3.88
CA ALA A 201 -5.94 -17.03 -3.32
C ALA A 201 -5.59 -15.58 -3.69
N LEU A 202 -4.29 -15.21 -3.72
CA LEU A 202 -3.84 -13.90 -4.19
C LEU A 202 -4.13 -13.71 -5.68
N LYS A 203 -3.79 -14.68 -6.53
CA LYS A 203 -4.09 -14.64 -7.98
C LYS A 203 -5.59 -14.51 -8.26
N ALA A 204 -6.44 -15.01 -7.39
CA ALA A 204 -7.89 -14.89 -7.53
C ALA A 204 -8.43 -13.46 -7.31
N ILE A 205 -7.66 -12.59 -6.62
CA ILE A 205 -8.12 -11.25 -6.20
C ILE A 205 -7.30 -10.10 -6.75
N ILE A 206 -6.21 -10.37 -7.47
CA ILE A 206 -5.38 -9.34 -8.12
C ILE A 206 -5.48 -9.44 -9.64
N VAL A 207 -5.17 -8.36 -10.33
CA VAL A 207 -4.85 -8.41 -11.77
C VAL A 207 -3.50 -9.11 -11.91
N ASP A 208 -3.48 -10.24 -12.61
CA ASP A 208 -2.30 -11.10 -12.80
C ASP A 208 -2.08 -11.31 -14.30
N ILE A 209 -1.29 -10.43 -14.93
CA ILE A 209 -0.98 -10.47 -16.36
C ILE A 209 0.31 -11.30 -16.52
N PRO A 210 0.30 -12.37 -17.32
CA PRO A 210 1.49 -13.18 -17.58
C PRO A 210 2.66 -12.34 -18.15
N ASP A 211 3.90 -12.74 -17.83
CA ASP A 211 5.10 -12.06 -18.33
C ASP A 211 5.21 -12.12 -19.87
N GLN A 212 4.69 -13.19 -20.46
CA GLN A 212 4.64 -13.32 -21.92
C GLN A 212 3.71 -12.24 -22.50
N ASP A 213 4.24 -11.44 -23.42
CA ASP A 213 3.53 -10.32 -24.09
C ASP A 213 2.98 -9.25 -23.13
N TYR A 214 3.57 -9.10 -21.93
CA TYR A 214 3.12 -8.16 -20.90
C TYR A 214 2.92 -6.73 -21.43
N GLU A 215 3.93 -6.17 -22.12
CA GLU A 215 3.90 -4.78 -22.63
C GLU A 215 2.80 -4.59 -23.70
N ALA A 216 2.62 -5.55 -24.60
CA ALA A 216 1.56 -5.51 -25.58
C ALA A 216 0.17 -5.61 -24.92
N THR A 217 0.03 -6.48 -23.94
CA THR A 217 -1.23 -6.67 -23.19
C THR A 217 -1.59 -5.42 -22.40
N ILE A 218 -0.66 -4.85 -21.65
CA ILE A 218 -0.93 -3.65 -20.86
C ILE A 218 -1.25 -2.44 -21.73
N THR A 219 -0.58 -2.30 -22.88
CA THR A 219 -0.86 -1.24 -23.86
C THR A 219 -2.29 -1.35 -24.37
N ARG A 220 -2.72 -2.55 -24.80
CA ARG A 220 -4.11 -2.80 -25.25
C ARG A 220 -5.14 -2.47 -24.20
N LEU A 221 -4.90 -2.87 -22.94
CA LEU A 221 -5.79 -2.58 -21.82
C LEU A 221 -5.94 -1.07 -21.58
N ILE A 222 -4.84 -0.31 -21.68
CA ILE A 222 -4.83 1.15 -21.53
C ILE A 222 -5.55 1.83 -22.68
N GLU A 223 -5.28 1.44 -23.94
CA GLU A 223 -5.90 2.00 -25.14
C GLU A 223 -7.42 1.83 -25.14
N HIS A 224 -7.91 0.71 -24.60
CA HIS A 224 -9.33 0.43 -24.49
C HIS A 224 -9.96 0.88 -23.15
N GLU A 225 -9.23 1.67 -22.34
CA GLU A 225 -9.72 2.26 -21.09
C GLU A 225 -10.24 1.22 -20.08
N VAL A 226 -9.66 0.02 -20.05
CA VAL A 226 -10.02 -1.06 -19.11
C VAL A 226 -9.58 -0.69 -17.69
N ASP A 227 -10.42 -0.91 -16.67
CA ASP A 227 -10.05 -0.68 -15.27
C ASP A 227 -8.96 -1.65 -14.80
N LEU A 228 -7.71 -1.18 -14.80
CA LEU A 228 -6.53 -1.95 -14.39
C LEU A 228 -6.52 -2.30 -12.88
N THR A 229 -7.49 -1.83 -12.11
CA THR A 229 -7.67 -2.23 -10.70
C THR A 229 -8.64 -3.40 -10.56
N SER A 230 -9.45 -3.67 -11.58
CA SER A 230 -10.49 -4.70 -11.60
C SER A 230 -10.01 -5.94 -12.34
N LYS A 231 -9.75 -7.02 -11.59
CA LYS A 231 -9.42 -8.32 -12.18
C LYS A 231 -10.48 -8.77 -13.18
N ARG A 232 -11.75 -8.66 -12.79
CA ARG A 232 -12.88 -9.06 -13.63
C ARG A 232 -12.90 -8.32 -14.98
N ASP A 233 -12.69 -7.00 -14.97
CA ASP A 233 -12.76 -6.20 -16.20
C ASP A 233 -11.59 -6.52 -17.12
N VAL A 234 -10.39 -6.74 -16.55
CA VAL A 234 -9.21 -7.17 -17.30
C VAL A 234 -9.43 -8.56 -17.93
N GLU A 235 -9.89 -9.54 -17.16
CA GLU A 235 -10.15 -10.90 -17.67
C GLU A 235 -11.24 -10.88 -18.73
N THR A 236 -12.37 -10.17 -18.51
CA THR A 236 -13.44 -10.05 -19.51
C THR A 236 -12.93 -9.46 -20.81
N PHE A 237 -12.11 -8.39 -20.73
CA PHE A 237 -11.52 -7.80 -21.96
C PHE A 237 -10.58 -8.75 -22.68
N LEU A 238 -9.72 -9.46 -21.95
CA LEU A 238 -8.78 -10.42 -22.57
C LEU A 238 -9.48 -11.60 -23.22
N GLU A 239 -10.62 -12.06 -22.67
CA GLU A 239 -11.40 -13.19 -23.18
C GLU A 239 -12.33 -12.79 -24.33
N THR A 240 -13.00 -11.64 -24.23
CA THR A 240 -14.11 -11.28 -25.12
C THR A 240 -13.90 -10.00 -25.92
N GLY A 241 -12.90 -9.19 -25.60
CA GLY A 241 -12.70 -7.83 -26.13
C GLY A 241 -13.67 -6.79 -25.58
N ALA A 242 -14.62 -7.17 -24.70
CA ALA A 242 -15.59 -6.25 -24.13
C ALA A 242 -15.01 -5.46 -22.95
N VAL A 243 -15.37 -4.18 -22.84
CA VAL A 243 -15.00 -3.30 -21.72
C VAL A 243 -16.23 -3.04 -20.86
N PRO A 244 -16.42 -3.78 -19.75
CA PRO A 244 -17.64 -3.66 -18.94
C PRO A 244 -17.79 -2.28 -18.27
N ASN A 245 -16.68 -1.73 -17.76
CA ASN A 245 -16.66 -0.47 -17.04
C ASN A 245 -15.50 0.42 -17.56
N PRO A 246 -15.68 1.16 -18.66
CA PRO A 246 -14.61 2.00 -19.20
C PRO A 246 -14.23 3.11 -18.22
N VAL A 247 -12.94 3.27 -18.03
CA VAL A 247 -12.37 4.35 -17.20
C VAL A 247 -12.17 5.59 -18.05
N GLY A 248 -13.18 6.44 -18.20
CA GLY A 248 -13.15 7.59 -19.11
C GLY A 248 -11.90 8.45 -19.02
N VAL A 249 -11.45 8.95 -20.17
CA VAL A 249 -10.31 9.88 -20.28
C VAL A 249 -10.62 11.18 -19.53
N VAL A 250 -9.71 11.59 -18.66
CA VAL A 250 -9.84 12.87 -17.95
C VAL A 250 -9.01 13.93 -18.67
N ASN A 251 -9.67 15.04 -18.99
CA ASN A 251 -9.01 16.22 -19.53
C ASN A 251 -7.88 16.68 -18.62
N GLY A 252 -6.66 16.81 -19.17
CA GLY A 252 -5.45 17.20 -18.44
C GLY A 252 -5.48 18.61 -17.83
N LEU A 253 -6.54 19.41 -18.07
CA LEU A 253 -6.72 20.75 -17.53
C LEU A 253 -6.72 20.77 -16.00
N GLY A 254 -7.46 19.83 -15.34
CA GLY A 254 -7.49 19.75 -13.89
C GLY A 254 -6.12 19.49 -13.27
N ASN A 255 -5.32 18.64 -13.91
CA ASN A 255 -3.95 18.37 -13.48
C ASN A 255 -3.02 19.60 -13.67
N LYS A 256 -3.18 20.34 -14.77
CA LYS A 256 -2.43 21.60 -14.99
C LYS A 256 -2.77 22.63 -13.92
N LEU A 257 -4.06 22.86 -13.66
CA LEU A 257 -4.51 23.80 -12.63
C LEU A 257 -4.03 23.39 -11.23
N MET A 258 -4.12 22.10 -10.88
CA MET A 258 -3.60 21.59 -9.61
C MET A 258 -2.11 21.90 -9.45
N LYS A 259 -1.30 21.72 -10.48
CA LYS A 259 0.13 22.04 -10.45
C LYS A 259 0.41 23.54 -10.32
N ILE A 260 -0.41 24.40 -10.94
CA ILE A 260 -0.28 25.86 -10.82
C ILE A 260 -0.61 26.32 -9.39
N PHE A 261 -1.77 25.94 -8.87
CA PHE A 261 -2.21 26.39 -7.54
C PHE A 261 -1.47 25.74 -6.39
N ASN A 262 -0.82 24.58 -6.60
CA ASN A 262 0.04 23.90 -5.64
C ASN A 262 1.52 23.92 -6.08
N PHE A 263 1.94 24.97 -6.82
CA PHE A 263 3.27 25.05 -7.41
C PHE A 263 4.43 24.80 -6.44
N PRO A 264 4.46 25.31 -5.19
CA PRO A 264 5.59 25.06 -4.29
C PRO A 264 5.78 23.57 -3.99
N LEU A 265 4.68 22.83 -3.78
CA LEU A 265 4.74 21.38 -3.55
C LEU A 265 5.20 20.63 -4.80
N PHE A 266 4.72 21.09 -5.97
CA PHE A 266 5.10 20.50 -7.24
C PHE A 266 6.56 20.82 -7.62
N ALA A 267 7.02 22.04 -7.37
CA ALA A 267 8.42 22.45 -7.60
C ALA A 267 9.38 21.59 -6.76
N LEU A 268 9.03 21.34 -5.49
CA LEU A 268 9.84 20.46 -4.64
C LEU A 268 9.87 19.03 -5.16
N TRP A 269 8.76 18.53 -5.71
CA TRP A 269 8.75 17.24 -6.38
C TRP A 269 9.68 17.24 -7.62
N LEU A 270 9.64 18.28 -8.46
CA LEU A 270 10.52 18.39 -9.63
C LEU A 270 11.99 18.41 -9.25
N TRP A 271 12.33 19.13 -8.18
CA TRP A 271 13.67 19.15 -7.62
C TRP A 271 14.11 17.78 -7.11
N LYS A 272 13.21 17.05 -6.42
CA LYS A 272 13.50 15.73 -5.86
C LYS A 272 13.56 14.63 -6.90
N LYS A 273 12.74 14.70 -7.96
CA LYS A 273 12.56 13.67 -8.98
C LYS A 273 13.87 13.08 -9.55
N PRO A 274 14.90 13.87 -9.93
CA PRO A 274 16.14 13.33 -10.49
C PRO A 274 16.93 12.43 -9.52
N SER A 275 16.75 12.61 -8.22
CA SER A 275 17.43 11.82 -7.19
C SER A 275 16.71 10.50 -6.86
N VAL A 276 15.54 10.25 -7.43
CA VAL A 276 14.76 9.01 -7.23
C VAL A 276 15.26 7.94 -8.20
N LYS A 277 16.18 7.10 -7.72
CA LYS A 277 16.81 6.05 -8.54
C LYS A 277 15.84 4.94 -8.97
N ASP A 278 14.93 4.56 -8.07
CA ASP A 278 13.91 3.54 -8.33
C ASP A 278 12.54 4.24 -8.43
N GLU A 279 11.93 4.16 -9.60
CA GLU A 279 10.68 4.83 -9.92
C GLU A 279 9.50 4.42 -9.02
N VAL A 280 9.55 3.22 -8.42
CA VAL A 280 8.53 2.76 -7.47
C VAL A 280 8.41 3.71 -6.25
N PHE A 281 9.50 4.39 -5.88
CA PHE A 281 9.47 5.40 -4.83
C PHE A 281 8.90 6.76 -5.25
N SER A 282 8.56 6.95 -6.53
CA SER A 282 7.99 8.23 -7.01
C SER A 282 6.71 8.60 -6.28
N SER A 283 5.79 7.66 -6.10
CA SER A 283 4.55 7.88 -5.33
C SER A 283 4.83 8.12 -3.85
N THR A 284 5.79 7.40 -3.27
CA THR A 284 6.24 7.61 -1.89
C THR A 284 6.69 9.05 -1.67
N TRP A 285 7.58 9.57 -2.53
CA TRP A 285 8.06 10.94 -2.40
C TRP A 285 6.98 11.99 -2.63
N LYS A 286 6.13 11.80 -3.65
CA LYS A 286 4.99 12.71 -3.89
C LYS A 286 4.05 12.75 -2.69
N PHE A 287 3.71 11.58 -2.16
CA PHE A 287 2.87 11.45 -0.97
C PHE A 287 3.50 12.11 0.25
N LEU A 288 4.79 11.84 0.54
CA LEU A 288 5.48 12.43 1.68
C LEU A 288 5.58 13.96 1.58
N ILE A 289 5.91 14.51 0.40
CA ILE A 289 5.94 15.96 0.17
C ILE A 289 4.54 16.55 0.44
N GLY A 290 3.49 15.93 -0.11
CA GLY A 290 2.11 16.38 0.14
C GLY A 290 1.73 16.26 1.62
N PHE A 291 1.99 15.12 2.25
CA PHE A 291 1.63 14.86 3.64
C PHE A 291 2.33 15.80 4.64
N THR A 292 3.62 16.11 4.41
CA THR A 292 4.40 16.94 5.35
C THR A 292 4.26 18.45 5.10
N LEU A 293 4.13 18.86 3.83
CA LEU A 293 4.20 20.27 3.45
C LEU A 293 2.86 20.89 3.02
N ALA A 294 1.84 20.09 2.72
CA ALA A 294 0.53 20.67 2.37
C ALA A 294 -0.06 21.45 3.54
N ILE A 295 0.00 20.95 4.77
CA ILE A 295 -0.52 21.62 5.96
C ILE A 295 0.16 22.99 6.15
N PRO A 296 1.50 23.09 6.31
CA PRO A 296 2.18 24.40 6.43
C PRO A 296 1.92 25.31 5.23
N TYR A 297 1.85 24.77 4.01
CA TYR A 297 1.56 25.56 2.82
C TYR A 297 0.16 26.18 2.86
N TYR A 298 -0.87 25.41 3.22
CA TYR A 298 -2.24 25.94 3.32
C TYR A 298 -2.41 26.90 4.51
N PHE A 299 -1.72 26.68 5.62
CA PHE A 299 -1.66 27.65 6.71
C PHE A 299 -0.99 28.96 6.28
N PHE A 300 0.08 28.88 5.51
CA PHE A 300 0.74 30.07 4.94
C PHE A 300 -0.20 30.84 3.99
N LEU A 301 -0.91 30.15 3.11
CA LEU A 301 -1.92 30.79 2.24
C LEU A 301 -3.05 31.44 3.04
N LEU A 302 -3.51 30.79 4.11
CA LEU A 302 -4.53 31.32 4.99
C LEU A 302 -4.03 32.58 5.71
N TRP A 303 -2.79 32.56 6.23
CA TRP A 303 -2.17 33.71 6.85
C TRP A 303 -2.05 34.88 5.86
N LEU A 304 -1.58 34.63 4.63
CA LEU A 304 -1.55 35.67 3.58
C LEU A 304 -2.94 36.25 3.28
N ALA A 305 -3.97 35.42 3.31
CA ALA A 305 -5.34 35.87 3.07
C ALA A 305 -5.89 36.73 4.21
N MET A 306 -5.43 36.51 5.44
CA MET A 306 -5.93 37.25 6.63
C MET A 306 -5.15 38.52 6.95
N ASP A 307 -3.86 38.57 6.63
CA ASP A 307 -2.90 39.57 7.14
C ASP A 307 -2.39 40.56 6.07
N THR A 308 -2.87 40.47 4.83
CA THR A 308 -2.39 41.34 3.75
C THR A 308 -3.53 42.07 3.00
N ALA A 309 -3.15 43.14 2.27
CA ALA A 309 -4.04 43.81 1.31
C ALA A 309 -4.55 42.89 0.17
N LEU A 310 -4.02 41.67 0.08
CA LEU A 310 -4.42 40.64 -0.87
C LEU A 310 -5.54 39.71 -0.36
N GLY A 311 -6.20 40.02 0.77
CA GLY A 311 -7.09 39.13 1.49
C GLY A 311 -8.08 38.33 0.63
N SER A 312 -8.87 39.01 -0.21
CA SER A 312 -9.85 38.34 -1.10
C SER A 312 -9.19 37.46 -2.17
N TRP A 313 -8.06 37.92 -2.73
CA TRP A 313 -7.27 37.14 -3.70
C TRP A 313 -6.59 35.92 -3.04
N GLY A 314 -6.06 36.09 -1.82
CA GLY A 314 -5.49 35.01 -1.04
C GLY A 314 -6.50 33.90 -0.73
N LEU A 315 -7.71 34.26 -0.31
CA LEU A 315 -8.81 33.31 -0.10
C LEU A 315 -9.22 32.59 -1.39
N THR A 316 -9.33 33.32 -2.49
CA THR A 316 -9.64 32.74 -3.80
C THR A 316 -8.58 31.73 -4.22
N PHE A 317 -7.31 32.10 -4.07
CA PHE A 317 -6.19 31.22 -4.39
C PHE A 317 -6.17 29.96 -3.50
N LEU A 318 -6.39 30.10 -2.21
CA LEU A 318 -6.51 29.01 -1.25
C LEU A 318 -7.62 28.02 -1.64
N LEU A 319 -8.82 28.55 -1.96
CA LEU A 319 -9.96 27.74 -2.40
C LEU A 319 -9.66 27.00 -3.72
N LEU A 320 -9.07 27.66 -4.69
CA LEU A 320 -8.69 27.04 -5.96
C LEU A 320 -7.60 25.98 -5.78
N ALA A 321 -6.61 26.23 -4.93
CA ALA A 321 -5.58 25.23 -4.61
C ALA A 321 -6.21 23.99 -3.99
N TRP A 322 -7.12 24.15 -3.04
CA TRP A 322 -7.82 23.06 -2.37
C TRP A 322 -8.79 22.32 -3.30
N ILE A 323 -9.63 23.02 -4.04
CA ILE A 323 -10.59 22.43 -4.98
C ILE A 323 -9.85 21.62 -6.07
N THR A 324 -8.77 22.18 -6.64
CA THR A 324 -8.01 21.51 -7.70
C THR A 324 -7.28 20.28 -7.18
N LEU A 325 -6.82 20.27 -5.92
CA LEU A 325 -6.24 19.10 -5.29
C LEU A 325 -7.27 17.95 -5.19
N TRP A 326 -8.48 18.23 -4.68
CA TRP A 326 -9.53 17.24 -4.51
C TRP A 326 -10.19 16.79 -5.83
N ARG A 327 -10.19 17.65 -6.83
CA ARG A 327 -10.75 17.35 -8.17
C ARG A 327 -9.72 16.79 -9.14
N ASN A 328 -8.45 16.75 -8.76
CA ASN A 328 -7.43 16.15 -9.61
C ASN A 328 -7.68 14.65 -9.79
N LYS A 329 -8.08 14.29 -11.01
CA LYS A 329 -8.45 12.93 -11.37
C LYS A 329 -7.59 12.52 -12.55
N ASN A 330 -6.65 11.63 -12.30
CA ASN A 330 -5.79 11.07 -13.34
C ASN A 330 -6.06 9.55 -13.41
N PRO A 331 -6.81 9.06 -14.40
CA PRO A 331 -7.37 7.72 -14.33
C PRO A 331 -6.38 6.61 -14.62
N GLN A 332 -5.37 6.80 -15.49
CA GLN A 332 -4.48 5.73 -15.93
C GLN A 332 -3.03 6.18 -16.15
N GLU A 333 -2.12 5.20 -16.26
CA GLU A 333 -0.69 5.33 -16.59
C GLU A 333 -0.40 5.97 -17.92
#